data_103da7b1c969a524ece1034cf2cc84bf
#
_entry.id   103da7b1c969a524ece1034cf2cc84bf
#
_cell.length_a   1.000
_cell.length_b   1.000
_cell.length_c   1.000
_cell.angle_alpha   90.00
_cell.angle_beta   90.00
_cell.angle_gamma   90.00
#
_symmetry.space_group_name_H-M   'P 1'
#
loop_
_entity.id
_entity.type
_entity.pdbx_description
1 polymer ?
#
loop_
_entity_poly.entity_id
_entity_poly.type
_entity_poly.pdbx_seq_one_letter_code
_entity_poly.pdbx_strand_id
1 'polypeptide(L)'
;MQEDPIIIKAKEAAAAFVGVLPNFFCRQLTTRYESDHPKDGWQAIDTISADLAYEDGHESYTNIKVGNKEQKGSMEDVGGSWSTGEFASLLDDLFDPYTAATFRKTGQDTISGRSATTFKFDVTREHSHWRVIMAAQLYYPAFRGTIWVDRETSRVLRLEMESRNMPLLFPLAKVEEAVDYDFVRLATPQPFLLPTVSEVLSCQQGSSHCSRNRIEFRNYRKFGAESGITFDEKK
;
A
#
# COMPACT_ATOMS: atom_id res chain seq x y z
N MET A 1 6.90 -29.43 1.51
CA MET A 1 5.43 -29.30 1.73
C MET A 1 4.86 -28.76 0.43
N GLN A 2 3.80 -29.33 -0.12
CA GLN A 2 3.18 -28.82 -1.35
C GLN A 2 2.47 -27.50 -1.04
N GLU A 3 2.69 -26.46 -1.83
CA GLU A 3 2.05 -25.15 -1.66
C GLU A 3 0.54 -25.26 -1.94
N ASP A 4 -0.28 -24.50 -1.19
CA ASP A 4 -1.74 -24.49 -1.37
C ASP A 4 -2.09 -24.00 -2.79
N PRO A 5 -2.95 -24.70 -3.55
CA PRO A 5 -3.33 -24.31 -4.91
C PRO A 5 -3.91 -22.90 -5.03
N ILE A 6 -4.54 -22.38 -3.96
CA ILE A 6 -5.07 -21.00 -3.94
C ILE A 6 -3.92 -20.00 -3.94
N ILE A 7 -2.83 -20.26 -3.20
CA ILE A 7 -1.65 -19.40 -3.18
C ILE A 7 -0.95 -19.42 -4.54
N ILE A 8 -0.83 -20.58 -5.19
CA ILE A 8 -0.25 -20.68 -6.55
C ILE A 8 -1.03 -19.76 -7.51
N LYS A 9 -2.37 -19.86 -7.51
CA LYS A 9 -3.22 -18.99 -8.35
C LYS A 9 -3.13 -17.51 -7.98
N ALA A 10 -2.99 -17.19 -6.68
CA ALA A 10 -2.83 -15.80 -6.23
C ALA A 10 -1.51 -15.19 -6.72
N LYS A 11 -0.41 -15.96 -6.70
CA LYS A 11 0.88 -15.58 -7.28
C LYS A 11 0.79 -15.34 -8.79
N GLU A 12 0.16 -16.27 -9.51
CA GLU A 12 -0.08 -16.12 -10.95
C GLU A 12 -0.93 -14.86 -11.27
N ALA A 13 -1.97 -14.61 -10.47
CA ALA A 13 -2.84 -13.46 -10.65
C ALA A 13 -2.12 -12.13 -10.34
N ALA A 14 -1.22 -12.09 -9.36
CA ALA A 14 -0.40 -10.93 -9.03
C ALA A 14 0.63 -10.65 -10.14
N ALA A 15 1.39 -11.65 -10.57
CA ALA A 15 2.37 -11.51 -11.64
C ALA A 15 1.74 -11.07 -12.98
N ALA A 16 0.57 -11.65 -13.33
CA ALA A 16 -0.15 -11.24 -14.53
C ALA A 16 -0.69 -9.80 -14.46
N PHE A 17 -0.96 -9.29 -13.24
CA PHE A 17 -1.51 -7.96 -13.04
C PHE A 17 -0.51 -6.85 -13.36
N VAL A 18 0.72 -6.96 -12.89
CA VAL A 18 1.78 -5.96 -13.12
C VAL A 18 2.01 -5.72 -14.62
N GLY A 19 2.00 -6.79 -15.42
CA GLY A 19 2.22 -6.71 -16.88
C GLY A 19 1.08 -6.09 -17.68
N VAL A 20 -0.13 -5.96 -17.10
CA VAL A 20 -1.33 -5.46 -17.81
C VAL A 20 -1.91 -4.20 -17.20
N LEU A 21 -1.33 -3.69 -16.11
CA LEU A 21 -1.80 -2.47 -15.47
C LEU A 21 -1.52 -1.27 -16.39
N PRO A 22 -2.58 -0.58 -16.87
CA PRO A 22 -2.38 0.58 -17.71
C PRO A 22 -1.86 1.75 -16.89
N ASN A 23 -1.22 2.70 -17.56
CA ASN A 23 -0.90 3.99 -16.95
C ASN A 23 -2.18 4.69 -16.50
N PHE A 24 -2.20 5.23 -15.28
CA PHE A 24 -3.37 5.89 -14.70
C PHE A 24 -2.98 7.05 -13.77
N PHE A 25 -3.96 7.86 -13.47
CA PHE A 25 -3.90 8.88 -12.41
C PHE A 25 -4.88 8.54 -11.30
N CYS A 26 -4.54 8.93 -10.08
CA CYS A 26 -5.48 8.99 -8.97
C CYS A 26 -5.14 10.15 -8.05
N ARG A 27 -6.06 10.45 -7.12
CA ARG A 27 -5.83 11.38 -6.03
C ARG A 27 -5.53 10.60 -4.78
N GLN A 28 -4.37 10.89 -4.17
CA GLN A 28 -4.00 10.38 -2.85
C GLN A 28 -4.38 11.41 -1.80
N LEU A 29 -5.00 10.94 -0.72
CA LEU A 29 -5.33 11.72 0.47
C LEU A 29 -4.82 10.99 1.70
N THR A 30 -3.82 11.52 2.37
CA THR A 30 -3.23 10.95 3.59
C THR A 30 -3.64 11.78 4.79
N THR A 31 -4.38 11.20 5.73
CA THR A 31 -4.63 11.81 7.04
C THR A 31 -3.63 11.22 8.03
N ARG A 32 -2.87 12.09 8.70
CA ARG A 32 -1.87 11.72 9.69
C ARG A 32 -2.39 11.89 11.10
N TYR A 33 -2.10 10.91 11.94
CA TYR A 33 -2.48 10.89 13.34
C TYR A 33 -1.28 10.56 14.22
N GLU A 34 -1.30 11.06 15.45
CA GLU A 34 -0.37 10.71 16.51
C GLU A 34 -1.11 10.31 17.79
N SER A 35 -0.46 9.51 18.61
CA SER A 35 -0.96 9.16 19.95
C SER A 35 0.18 8.74 20.86
N ASP A 36 0.17 9.23 22.09
CA ASP A 36 1.04 8.73 23.17
C ASP A 36 0.42 7.52 23.87
N HIS A 37 -0.88 7.31 23.67
CA HIS A 37 -1.65 6.19 24.23
C HIS A 37 -2.65 5.68 23.19
N PRO A 38 -2.22 4.85 22.20
CA PRO A 38 -3.05 4.43 21.07
C PRO A 38 -4.38 3.74 21.45
N LYS A 39 -4.45 3.16 22.67
CA LYS A 39 -5.68 2.54 23.20
C LYS A 39 -6.73 3.57 23.62
N ASP A 40 -6.31 4.79 23.96
CA ASP A 40 -7.17 5.85 24.46
C ASP A 40 -7.66 6.78 23.33
N GLY A 41 -7.03 6.70 22.15
CA GLY A 41 -7.45 7.44 20.97
C GLY A 41 -6.29 8.01 20.15
N TRP A 42 -6.65 8.68 19.06
CA TRP A 42 -5.73 9.25 18.08
C TRP A 42 -6.07 10.71 17.83
N GLN A 43 -5.04 11.56 17.77
CA GLN A 43 -5.17 12.96 17.40
C GLN A 43 -4.79 13.14 15.93
N ALA A 44 -5.70 13.68 15.12
CA ALA A 44 -5.39 14.08 13.77
C ALA A 44 -4.46 15.31 13.78
N ILE A 45 -3.36 15.25 13.03
CA ILE A 45 -2.36 16.32 12.94
C ILE A 45 -2.63 17.17 11.72
N ASP A 46 -2.65 16.54 10.56
CA ASP A 46 -2.86 17.19 9.27
C ASP A 46 -3.32 16.19 8.19
N THR A 47 -3.47 16.74 7.00
CA THR A 47 -3.83 15.98 5.80
C THR A 47 -2.89 16.37 4.68
N ILE A 48 -2.32 15.37 4.00
CA ILE A 48 -1.54 15.54 2.79
C ILE A 48 -2.41 15.12 1.61
N SER A 49 -2.46 15.93 0.56
CA SER A 49 -3.08 15.55 -0.71
C SER A 49 -2.09 15.68 -1.85
N ALA A 50 -2.11 14.72 -2.77
CA ALA A 50 -1.28 14.73 -3.96
C ALA A 50 -2.03 14.14 -5.16
N ASP A 51 -1.69 14.56 -6.36
CA ASP A 51 -2.06 13.87 -7.58
C ASP A 51 -0.96 12.86 -7.87
N LEU A 52 -1.34 11.58 -7.95
CA LEU A 52 -0.45 10.47 -8.22
C LEU A 52 -0.63 10.02 -9.66
N ALA A 53 0.47 9.90 -10.40
CA ALA A 53 0.53 9.24 -11.70
C ALA A 53 1.30 7.92 -11.55
N TYR A 54 0.73 6.85 -12.08
CA TYR A 54 1.40 5.56 -12.27
C TYR A 54 1.67 5.39 -13.75
N GLU A 55 2.96 5.34 -14.11
CA GLU A 55 3.41 5.30 -15.51
C GLU A 55 4.59 4.32 -15.62
N ASP A 56 4.41 3.30 -16.45
CA ASP A 56 5.43 2.29 -16.77
C ASP A 56 6.07 1.65 -15.52
N GLY A 57 5.24 1.36 -14.51
CA GLY A 57 5.70 0.75 -13.25
C GLY A 57 6.22 1.72 -12.20
N HIS A 58 6.19 3.03 -12.48
CA HIS A 58 6.71 4.06 -11.58
C HIS A 58 5.60 4.99 -11.08
N GLU A 59 5.67 5.31 -9.80
CA GLU A 59 4.82 6.31 -9.17
C GLU A 59 5.48 7.68 -9.20
N SER A 60 4.71 8.70 -9.53
CA SER A 60 5.14 10.10 -9.42
C SER A 60 4.05 10.94 -8.77
N TYR A 61 4.47 11.95 -8.00
CA TYR A 61 3.57 12.78 -7.19
C TYR A 61 3.70 14.24 -7.59
N THR A 62 2.55 14.88 -7.83
CA THR A 62 2.46 16.30 -8.17
C THR A 62 1.37 16.99 -7.35
N ASN A 63 1.28 18.31 -7.39
CA ASN A 63 0.25 19.09 -6.69
C ASN A 63 0.14 18.74 -5.20
N ILE A 64 1.30 18.53 -4.56
CA ILE A 64 1.38 18.13 -3.15
C ILE A 64 0.95 19.30 -2.28
N LYS A 65 0.03 19.06 -1.33
CA LYS A 65 -0.43 20.02 -0.35
C LYS A 65 -0.44 19.41 1.03
N VAL A 66 -0.01 20.19 2.03
CA VAL A 66 -0.17 19.87 3.46
C VAL A 66 -1.25 20.80 4.02
N GLY A 67 -2.40 20.27 4.37
CA GLY A 67 -3.61 21.04 4.60
C GLY A 67 -3.99 21.83 3.33
N ASN A 68 -4.03 23.15 3.43
CA ASN A 68 -4.31 24.06 2.31
C ASN A 68 -3.06 24.69 1.69
N LYS A 69 -1.86 24.35 2.16
CA LYS A 69 -0.61 24.95 1.69
C LYS A 69 0.07 24.05 0.66
N GLU A 70 0.44 24.64 -0.46
CA GLU A 70 1.25 23.94 -1.48
C GLU A 70 2.64 23.62 -0.90
N GLN A 71 3.07 22.38 -1.09
CA GLN A 71 4.39 21.88 -0.76
C GLN A 71 5.26 21.96 -2.02
N LYS A 72 6.39 22.64 -1.91
CA LYS A 72 7.42 22.64 -2.96
C LYS A 72 8.35 21.45 -2.75
N GLY A 73 8.62 20.71 -3.81
CA GLY A 73 9.50 19.53 -3.75
C GLY A 73 8.72 18.22 -3.90
N SER A 74 9.31 17.12 -3.45
CA SER A 74 8.79 15.75 -3.56
C SER A 74 7.98 15.34 -2.32
N MET A 75 7.37 14.16 -2.35
CA MET A 75 6.75 13.55 -1.16
C MET A 75 7.76 13.31 -0.04
N GLU A 76 9.04 13.10 -0.38
CA GLU A 76 10.13 12.92 0.59
C GLU A 76 10.43 14.19 1.40
N ASP A 77 10.13 15.34 0.81
CA ASP A 77 10.30 16.67 1.48
C ASP A 77 9.14 16.97 2.43
N VAL A 78 8.06 16.20 2.39
CA VAL A 78 6.97 16.29 3.35
C VAL A 78 7.45 15.68 4.67
N GLY A 79 7.75 16.51 5.66
CA GLY A 79 8.20 16.01 6.97
C GLY A 79 7.21 15.03 7.62
N GLY A 80 7.72 14.20 8.54
CA GLY A 80 6.94 13.21 9.27
C GLY A 80 6.97 11.82 8.62
N SER A 81 5.98 10.97 8.94
CA SER A 81 5.85 9.62 8.39
C SER A 81 5.08 9.65 7.09
N TRP A 82 5.55 8.91 6.09
CA TRP A 82 4.88 8.71 4.80
C TRP A 82 5.23 7.31 4.26
N SER A 83 4.43 6.79 3.34
CA SER A 83 4.65 5.50 2.68
C SER A 83 4.40 5.62 1.18
N THR A 84 5.01 4.72 0.40
CA THR A 84 4.87 4.59 -1.04
C THR A 84 4.97 3.12 -1.43
N GLY A 85 4.50 2.76 -2.62
CA GLY A 85 4.63 1.40 -3.15
C GLY A 85 3.39 0.55 -3.01
N GLU A 86 2.25 1.13 -2.65
CA GLU A 86 1.01 0.40 -2.43
C GLU A 86 0.41 -0.22 -3.70
N PHE A 87 0.80 0.26 -4.90
CA PHE A 87 0.15 -0.11 -6.15
C PHE A 87 0.61 -1.44 -6.75
N ALA A 88 1.90 -1.73 -6.74
CA ALA A 88 2.42 -2.92 -7.40
C ALA A 88 3.44 -3.66 -6.56
N SER A 89 4.34 -2.94 -5.88
CA SER A 89 5.52 -3.53 -5.26
C SER A 89 5.19 -4.44 -4.07
N LEU A 90 4.18 -4.11 -3.27
CA LEU A 90 3.91 -4.83 -2.01
C LEU A 90 3.49 -6.29 -2.23
N LEU A 91 2.57 -6.53 -3.17
CA LEU A 91 2.13 -7.89 -3.51
C LEU A 91 3.16 -8.62 -4.37
N ASP A 92 3.83 -7.90 -5.28
CA ASP A 92 4.90 -8.45 -6.09
C ASP A 92 6.06 -8.91 -5.21
N ASP A 93 6.51 -8.08 -4.29
CA ASP A 93 7.54 -8.42 -3.30
C ASP A 93 7.13 -9.61 -2.42
N LEU A 94 5.88 -9.64 -1.93
CA LEU A 94 5.41 -10.74 -1.07
C LEU A 94 5.40 -12.08 -1.81
N PHE A 95 5.06 -12.07 -3.09
CA PHE A 95 4.96 -13.28 -3.91
C PHE A 95 6.23 -13.61 -4.68
N ASP A 96 7.25 -12.75 -4.65
CA ASP A 96 8.54 -13.01 -5.26
C ASP A 96 9.16 -14.30 -4.68
N PRO A 97 9.66 -15.20 -5.52
CA PRO A 97 10.32 -16.43 -5.05
C PRO A 97 11.49 -16.18 -4.09
N TYR A 98 12.20 -15.06 -4.25
CA TYR A 98 13.31 -14.71 -3.36
C TYR A 98 12.84 -14.35 -1.94
N THR A 99 11.67 -13.75 -1.80
CA THR A 99 11.04 -13.45 -0.50
C THR A 99 10.75 -14.72 0.29
N ALA A 100 10.59 -15.85 -0.38
CA ALA A 100 10.40 -17.17 0.22
C ALA A 100 9.30 -17.18 1.32
N ALA A 101 8.26 -16.36 1.14
CA ALA A 101 7.14 -16.28 2.08
C ALA A 101 6.47 -17.64 2.28
N THR A 102 6.28 -18.01 3.54
CA THR A 102 5.56 -19.26 3.89
C THR A 102 4.11 -18.95 4.20
N PHE A 103 3.17 -19.66 3.55
CA PHE A 103 1.75 -19.43 3.70
C PHE A 103 1.06 -20.57 4.43
N ARG A 104 0.14 -20.24 5.35
CA ARG A 104 -0.68 -21.20 6.08
C ARG A 104 -2.14 -20.76 6.08
N LYS A 105 -3.01 -21.54 5.49
CA LYS A 105 -4.46 -21.33 5.48
C LYS A 105 -5.02 -21.26 6.89
N THR A 106 -5.85 -20.24 7.17
CA THR A 106 -6.44 -20.02 8.50
C THR A 106 -7.95 -20.04 8.52
N GLY A 107 -8.62 -19.80 7.39
CA GLY A 107 -10.08 -19.80 7.39
C GLY A 107 -10.69 -19.17 6.15
N GLN A 108 -11.87 -18.64 6.33
CA GLN A 108 -12.63 -17.89 5.34
C GLN A 108 -13.17 -16.62 5.99
N ASP A 109 -13.35 -15.59 5.18
CA ASP A 109 -13.86 -14.29 5.60
C ASP A 109 -14.63 -13.61 4.45
N THR A 110 -15.15 -12.42 4.71
CA THR A 110 -15.81 -11.59 3.69
C THR A 110 -15.19 -10.19 3.71
N ILE A 111 -14.65 -9.77 2.57
CA ILE A 111 -14.08 -8.43 2.35
C ILE A 111 -14.92 -7.71 1.30
N SER A 112 -15.47 -6.54 1.63
CA SER A 112 -16.31 -5.73 0.72
C SER A 112 -17.43 -6.53 0.04
N GLY A 113 -18.05 -7.47 0.77
CA GLY A 113 -19.11 -8.34 0.25
C GLY A 113 -18.63 -9.53 -0.60
N ARG A 114 -17.32 -9.74 -0.76
CA ARG A 114 -16.72 -10.86 -1.51
C ARG A 114 -16.17 -11.92 -0.57
N SER A 115 -16.43 -13.18 -0.88
CA SER A 115 -15.92 -14.33 -0.11
C SER A 115 -14.43 -14.50 -0.34
N ALA A 116 -13.65 -14.51 0.72
CA ALA A 116 -12.20 -14.67 0.68
C ALA A 116 -11.74 -15.88 1.50
N THR A 117 -10.62 -16.47 1.09
CA THR A 117 -9.85 -17.43 1.89
C THR A 117 -8.70 -16.70 2.55
N THR A 118 -8.52 -16.90 3.85
CA THR A 118 -7.48 -16.23 4.64
C THR A 118 -6.25 -17.10 4.80
N PHE A 119 -5.08 -16.49 4.62
CA PHE A 119 -3.77 -17.11 4.83
C PHE A 119 -2.92 -16.22 5.71
N LYS A 120 -2.33 -16.78 6.76
CA LYS A 120 -1.21 -16.16 7.45
C LYS A 120 0.08 -16.45 6.70
N PHE A 121 0.99 -15.48 6.70
CA PHE A 121 2.31 -15.64 6.13
C PHE A 121 3.40 -15.15 7.07
N ASP A 122 4.60 -15.68 6.87
CA ASP A 122 5.83 -15.27 7.56
C ASP A 122 6.96 -15.11 6.53
N VAL A 123 7.76 -14.03 6.69
CA VAL A 123 8.97 -13.75 5.91
C VAL A 123 10.13 -13.53 6.88
N THR A 124 11.22 -14.27 6.68
CA THR A 124 12.41 -14.10 7.50
C THR A 124 13.16 -12.83 7.11
N ARG A 125 14.01 -12.32 8.00
CA ARG A 125 14.80 -11.12 7.73
C ARG A 125 15.71 -11.26 6.49
N GLU A 126 16.27 -12.43 6.27
CA GLU A 126 17.19 -12.72 5.17
C GLU A 126 16.53 -12.56 3.80
N HIS A 127 15.22 -12.75 3.75
CA HIS A 127 14.39 -12.69 2.54
C HIS A 127 13.49 -11.46 2.50
N SER A 128 13.63 -10.54 3.46
CA SER A 128 12.78 -9.35 3.53
C SER A 128 13.28 -8.26 2.58
N HIS A 129 12.38 -7.76 1.75
CA HIS A 129 12.57 -6.55 0.94
C HIS A 129 11.83 -5.34 1.54
N TRP A 130 11.08 -5.54 2.62
CA TRP A 130 10.33 -4.45 3.25
C TRP A 130 11.28 -3.42 3.87
N ARG A 131 11.31 -2.25 3.27
CA ARG A 131 12.19 -1.14 3.67
C ARG A 131 11.51 -0.29 4.72
N VAL A 132 12.10 -0.20 5.90
CA VAL A 132 11.69 0.73 6.95
C VAL A 132 12.79 1.77 7.14
N ILE A 133 12.45 3.05 6.95
CA ILE A 133 13.39 4.17 7.08
C ILE A 133 12.89 5.09 8.20
N MET A 134 13.77 5.40 9.14
CA MET A 134 13.50 6.38 10.19
C MET A 134 14.79 7.07 10.63
N ALA A 135 14.77 8.41 10.74
CA ALA A 135 15.93 9.21 11.14
C ALA A 135 17.21 8.89 10.33
N ALA A 136 17.09 8.78 8.99
CA ALA A 136 18.13 8.40 8.06
C ALA A 136 18.74 6.99 8.26
N GLN A 137 18.13 6.15 9.11
CA GLN A 137 18.47 4.74 9.25
C GLN A 137 17.54 3.88 8.41
N LEU A 138 18.11 2.92 7.67
CA LEU A 138 17.39 1.94 6.87
C LEU A 138 17.47 0.57 7.54
N TYR A 139 16.36 -0.13 7.65
CA TYR A 139 16.29 -1.49 8.16
C TYR A 139 15.31 -2.34 7.34
N TYR A 140 15.62 -3.62 7.17
CA TYR A 140 14.77 -4.63 6.54
C TYR A 140 14.34 -5.62 7.63
N PRO A 141 13.15 -5.47 8.25
CA PRO A 141 12.69 -6.36 9.30
C PRO A 141 12.22 -7.71 8.74
N ALA A 142 12.33 -8.78 9.54
CA ALA A 142 11.42 -9.90 9.35
C ALA A 142 9.98 -9.41 9.53
N PHE A 143 9.03 -10.02 8.84
CA PHE A 143 7.63 -9.62 8.95
C PHE A 143 6.69 -10.82 8.82
N ARG A 144 5.51 -10.67 9.32
CA ARG A 144 4.41 -11.62 9.18
C ARG A 144 3.12 -10.89 8.91
N GLY A 145 2.13 -11.61 8.43
CA GLY A 145 0.87 -10.97 8.14
C GLY A 145 -0.25 -11.93 7.79
N THR A 146 -1.29 -11.36 7.21
CA THR A 146 -2.46 -12.08 6.69
C THR A 146 -2.83 -11.53 5.33
N ILE A 147 -3.17 -12.40 4.39
CA ILE A 147 -3.79 -12.04 3.13
C ILE A 147 -5.18 -12.66 3.01
N TRP A 148 -6.08 -11.93 2.37
CA TRP A 148 -7.42 -12.36 2.02
C TRP A 148 -7.50 -12.55 0.50
N VAL A 149 -7.55 -13.81 0.07
CA VAL A 149 -7.59 -14.17 -1.35
C VAL A 149 -9.03 -14.39 -1.79
N ASP A 150 -9.50 -13.62 -2.74
CA ASP A 150 -10.83 -13.75 -3.33
C ASP A 150 -11.04 -15.12 -3.95
N ARG A 151 -12.14 -15.77 -3.60
CA ARG A 151 -12.43 -17.13 -4.05
C ARG A 151 -12.82 -17.25 -5.52
N GLU A 152 -13.30 -16.16 -6.10
CA GLU A 152 -13.74 -16.13 -7.49
C GLU A 152 -12.57 -15.81 -8.45
N THR A 153 -11.75 -14.82 -8.12
CA THR A 153 -10.71 -14.30 -9.00
C THR A 153 -9.30 -14.69 -8.60
N SER A 154 -9.11 -15.31 -7.42
CA SER A 154 -7.82 -15.62 -6.80
C SER A 154 -6.93 -14.39 -6.55
N ARG A 155 -7.48 -13.17 -6.55
CA ARG A 155 -6.74 -11.94 -6.27
C ARG A 155 -6.78 -11.60 -4.79
N VAL A 156 -5.76 -10.91 -4.30
CA VAL A 156 -5.67 -10.46 -2.90
C VAL A 156 -6.53 -9.22 -2.70
N LEU A 157 -7.59 -9.32 -1.90
CA LEU A 157 -8.49 -8.20 -1.57
C LEU A 157 -7.99 -7.33 -0.42
N ARG A 158 -7.20 -7.92 0.48
CA ARG A 158 -6.61 -7.24 1.63
C ARG A 158 -5.30 -7.90 2.00
N LEU A 159 -4.34 -7.10 2.39
CA LEU A 159 -3.08 -7.52 2.98
C LEU A 159 -2.89 -6.75 4.28
N GLU A 160 -2.49 -7.46 5.34
CA GLU A 160 -2.01 -6.89 6.60
C GLU A 160 -0.65 -7.47 6.91
N MET A 161 0.28 -6.64 7.38
CA MET A 161 1.59 -7.11 7.82
C MET A 161 2.14 -6.31 8.99
N GLU A 162 2.96 -6.95 9.79
CA GLU A 162 3.64 -6.33 10.93
C GLU A 162 5.13 -6.73 10.97
N SER A 163 5.97 -5.77 11.34
CA SER A 163 7.40 -5.99 11.54
C SER A 163 7.66 -6.87 12.76
N ARG A 164 8.72 -7.68 12.67
CA ARG A 164 9.17 -8.54 13.76
C ARG A 164 10.63 -8.30 14.09
N ASN A 165 10.97 -8.48 15.36
CA ASN A 165 12.36 -8.45 15.84
C ASN A 165 13.08 -7.15 15.46
N MET A 166 12.40 -6.00 15.63
CA MET A 166 13.03 -4.70 15.43
C MET A 166 14.20 -4.53 16.41
N PRO A 167 15.38 -4.06 15.95
CA PRO A 167 16.52 -3.87 16.84
C PRO A 167 16.23 -2.80 17.89
N LEU A 168 16.72 -2.99 19.13
CA LEU A 168 16.57 -2.02 20.21
C LEU A 168 17.20 -0.65 19.90
N LEU A 169 18.21 -0.63 19.03
CA LEU A 169 18.89 0.61 18.60
C LEU A 169 18.23 1.28 17.40
N PHE A 170 17.23 0.65 16.76
CA PHE A 170 16.47 1.27 15.70
C PHE A 170 15.38 2.17 16.29
N PRO A 171 15.10 3.34 15.71
CA PRO A 171 14.17 4.30 16.32
C PRO A 171 12.72 3.80 16.46
N LEU A 172 12.32 2.79 15.66
CA LEU A 172 10.98 2.20 15.71
C LEU A 172 11.00 0.83 16.38
N ALA A 173 10.08 0.61 17.31
CA ALA A 173 9.82 -0.68 17.94
C ALA A 173 8.91 -1.57 17.09
N LYS A 174 8.03 -0.95 16.31
CA LYS A 174 6.99 -1.63 15.55
C LYS A 174 6.60 -0.81 14.31
N VAL A 175 6.34 -1.51 13.20
CA VAL A 175 5.66 -0.98 12.01
C VAL A 175 4.59 -1.98 11.59
N GLU A 176 3.39 -1.50 11.30
CA GLU A 176 2.29 -2.27 10.72
C GLU A 176 1.82 -1.58 9.46
N GLU A 177 1.38 -2.37 8.50
CA GLU A 177 0.79 -1.90 7.26
C GLU A 177 -0.41 -2.75 6.89
N ALA A 178 -1.47 -2.11 6.41
CA ALA A 178 -2.65 -2.76 5.89
C ALA A 178 -3.07 -2.08 4.59
N VAL A 179 -3.38 -2.86 3.55
CA VAL A 179 -3.87 -2.35 2.27
C VAL A 179 -5.13 -3.08 1.87
N ASP A 180 -6.18 -2.30 1.60
CA ASP A 180 -7.43 -2.77 1.01
C ASP A 180 -7.45 -2.49 -0.49
N TYR A 181 -7.79 -3.50 -1.27
CA TYR A 181 -7.91 -3.43 -2.72
C TYR A 181 -9.36 -3.59 -3.15
N ASP A 182 -9.76 -2.87 -4.20
CA ASP A 182 -11.07 -3.03 -4.81
C ASP A 182 -10.99 -2.98 -6.34
N PHE A 183 -12.04 -3.46 -7.00
CA PHE A 183 -12.11 -3.51 -8.45
C PHE A 183 -12.50 -2.14 -9.03
N VAL A 184 -11.52 -1.47 -9.62
CA VAL A 184 -11.66 -0.13 -10.22
C VAL A 184 -11.73 -0.21 -11.74
N ARG A 185 -12.66 0.49 -12.36
CA ARG A 185 -12.76 0.62 -13.82
C ARG A 185 -11.98 1.83 -14.31
N LEU A 186 -10.99 1.60 -15.17
CA LEU A 186 -10.14 2.63 -15.77
C LEU A 186 -10.58 2.94 -17.23
N ALA A 187 -11.88 3.09 -17.48
CA ALA A 187 -12.43 3.21 -18.85
C ALA A 187 -12.01 2.04 -19.77
N THR A 188 -11.88 0.85 -19.20
CA THR A 188 -11.58 -0.41 -19.88
C THR A 188 -12.70 -1.41 -19.62
N PRO A 189 -12.91 -2.42 -20.52
CA PRO A 189 -13.93 -3.45 -20.31
C PRO A 189 -13.70 -4.25 -19.01
N GLN A 190 -12.43 -4.51 -18.65
CA GLN A 190 -12.06 -5.26 -17.46
C GLN A 190 -11.69 -4.31 -16.31
N PRO A 191 -12.17 -4.56 -15.08
CA PRO A 191 -11.74 -3.82 -13.91
C PRO A 191 -10.34 -4.28 -13.45
N PHE A 192 -9.60 -3.36 -12.85
CA PHE A 192 -8.32 -3.61 -12.20
C PHE A 192 -8.49 -3.61 -10.70
N LEU A 193 -7.81 -4.51 -10.01
CA LEU A 193 -7.77 -4.52 -8.55
C LEU A 193 -6.72 -3.51 -8.10
N LEU A 194 -7.16 -2.37 -7.58
CA LEU A 194 -6.30 -1.27 -7.16
C LEU A 194 -6.47 -0.99 -5.66
N PRO A 195 -5.43 -0.48 -4.97
CA PRO A 195 -5.55 -0.08 -3.59
C PRO A 195 -6.59 1.05 -3.45
N THR A 196 -7.43 0.97 -2.44
CA THR A 196 -8.42 2.01 -2.13
C THR A 196 -8.10 2.70 -0.82
N VAL A 197 -7.60 1.94 0.13
CA VAL A 197 -7.16 2.43 1.44
C VAL A 197 -5.88 1.72 1.82
N SER A 198 -4.90 2.47 2.34
CA SER A 198 -3.76 1.93 3.06
C SER A 198 -3.68 2.56 4.45
N GLU A 199 -3.28 1.79 5.44
CA GLU A 199 -2.98 2.29 6.79
C GLU A 199 -1.58 1.83 7.19
N VAL A 200 -0.75 2.79 7.62
CA VAL A 200 0.59 2.51 8.15
C VAL A 200 0.66 3.03 9.57
N LEU A 201 1.04 2.16 10.49
CA LEU A 201 1.25 2.48 11.89
C LEU A 201 2.72 2.25 12.26
N SER A 202 3.33 3.21 12.93
CA SER A 202 4.68 3.08 13.48
C SER A 202 4.73 3.54 14.92
N CYS A 203 5.42 2.79 15.79
CA CYS A 203 5.60 3.14 17.19
C CYS A 203 7.08 3.29 17.52
N GLN A 204 7.42 4.32 18.28
CA GLN A 204 8.80 4.64 18.64
C GLN A 204 9.37 3.66 19.66
N GLN A 205 10.67 3.39 19.56
CA GLN A 205 11.40 2.55 20.50
C GLN A 205 11.51 3.25 21.86
N GLY A 206 11.19 2.52 22.93
CA GLY A 206 11.31 3.03 24.32
C GLY A 206 10.26 4.09 24.70
N SER A 207 9.22 4.28 23.88
CA SER A 207 8.15 5.23 24.10
C SER A 207 6.80 4.59 23.82
N SER A 208 5.71 5.18 24.32
CA SER A 208 4.35 4.81 23.91
C SER A 208 3.84 5.61 22.70
N HIS A 209 4.67 6.52 22.18
CA HIS A 209 4.31 7.36 21.04
C HIS A 209 4.21 6.55 19.74
N CYS A 210 3.08 6.67 19.07
CA CYS A 210 2.85 6.06 17.76
C CYS A 210 2.29 7.09 16.78
N SER A 211 2.62 6.90 15.50
CA SER A 211 2.05 7.62 14.36
C SER A 211 1.22 6.67 13.52
N ARG A 212 0.14 7.14 12.94
CA ARG A 212 -0.70 6.40 12.00
C ARG A 212 -1.02 7.29 10.81
N ASN A 213 -0.79 6.76 9.62
CA ASN A 213 -1.22 7.35 8.35
C ASN A 213 -2.37 6.52 7.80
N ARG A 214 -3.49 7.18 7.47
CA ARG A 214 -4.57 6.60 6.67
C ARG A 214 -4.54 7.24 5.30
N ILE A 215 -4.29 6.43 4.29
CA ILE A 215 -4.12 6.84 2.90
C ILE A 215 -5.33 6.36 2.12
N GLU A 216 -5.99 7.27 1.41
CA GLU A 216 -7.12 6.94 0.54
C GLU A 216 -6.78 7.30 -0.90
N PHE A 217 -7.03 6.36 -1.81
CA PHE A 217 -6.83 6.55 -3.23
C PHE A 217 -8.19 6.70 -3.92
N ARG A 218 -8.40 7.82 -4.61
CA ARG A 218 -9.68 8.21 -5.17
C ARG A 218 -9.54 8.70 -6.61
N ASN A 219 -10.65 8.75 -7.34
CA ASN A 219 -10.72 9.38 -8.67
C ASN A 219 -9.74 8.77 -9.68
N TYR A 220 -9.65 7.46 -9.71
CA TYR A 220 -8.86 6.73 -10.68
C TYR A 220 -9.27 7.04 -12.12
N ARG A 221 -8.30 7.36 -12.97
CA ARG A 221 -8.51 7.67 -14.39
C ARG A 221 -7.38 7.08 -15.21
N LYS A 222 -7.71 6.40 -16.32
CA LYS A 222 -6.70 5.94 -17.27
C LYS A 222 -5.95 7.14 -17.87
N PHE A 223 -4.66 7.00 -18.09
CA PHE A 223 -3.88 7.90 -18.92
C PHE A 223 -4.46 7.85 -20.33
N GLY A 224 -5.05 8.91 -20.80
CA GLY A 224 -5.69 8.97 -22.12
C GLY A 224 -5.16 10.11 -22.94
N ALA A 225 -4.84 9.84 -24.19
CA ALA A 225 -4.58 10.85 -25.19
C ALA A 225 -5.90 11.47 -25.69
N GLU A 226 -6.65 12.14 -24.78
CA GLU A 226 -7.79 12.99 -25.14
C GLU A 226 -7.77 14.28 -24.33
N SER A 227 -6.68 15.05 -24.44
CA SER A 227 -6.74 16.49 -24.26
C SER A 227 -6.84 17.14 -25.65
N GLY A 228 -8.01 17.06 -26.24
CA GLY A 228 -8.38 17.95 -27.33
C GLY A 228 -8.49 19.37 -26.78
N ILE A 229 -7.43 20.16 -26.86
CA ILE A 229 -7.51 21.60 -26.65
C ILE A 229 -8.24 22.13 -27.90
N THR A 230 -9.54 22.33 -27.81
CA THR A 230 -10.31 23.14 -28.76
C THR A 230 -9.95 24.59 -28.51
N PHE A 231 -9.09 25.15 -29.34
CA PHE A 231 -8.96 26.60 -29.44
C PHE A 231 -10.20 27.13 -30.18
N ASP A 232 -11.10 27.80 -29.48
CA ASP A 232 -12.14 28.62 -30.10
C ASP A 232 -11.43 29.79 -30.77
N GLU A 233 -11.30 29.75 -32.09
CA GLU A 233 -11.00 30.93 -32.90
C GLU A 233 -12.20 31.89 -32.84
N LYS A 234 -12.10 32.93 -32.03
CA LYS A 234 -13.01 34.08 -32.12
C LYS A 234 -12.76 34.81 -33.42
N LYS A 235 -13.77 34.78 -34.31
CA LYS A 235 -13.91 35.75 -35.41
C LYS A 235 -14.24 37.15 -34.89
#